data_3df34fb4ab73eaee5fdf64f1238e8a4d
#
_entry.id   3df34fb4ab73eaee5fdf64f1238e8a4d
#
_cell.length_a   1.000
_cell.length_b   1.000
_cell.length_c   1.000
_cell.angle_alpha   90.00
_cell.angle_beta   90.00
_cell.angle_gamma   90.00
#
_symmetry.space_group_name_H-M   'P 1'
#
loop_
_entity.id
_entity.type
_entity.pdbx_description
1 polymer ?
#
loop_
_entity_poly.entity_id
_entity_poly.type
_entity_poly.pdbx_seq_one_letter_code
_entity_poly.pdbx_strand_id
1 'polypeptide(L)'
;MTILVIGTVRLPPENIDRARAAMETMVAASRAEDGCIEYAYAHDLLEPGLVRVNEAWRDRAALTAHFQTPHMAAWRGVFPSLGITDRNLALYEAGQPEPI
;
A
#
# COMPACT_ATOMS: atom_id res chain seq x y z
N MET A 1 7.97 16.01 -9.33
CA MET A 1 8.43 14.59 -9.42
C MET A 1 7.32 13.68 -8.95
N THR A 2 7.04 12.67 -9.71
CA THR A 2 6.16 11.59 -9.28
C THR A 2 6.84 10.81 -8.16
N ILE A 3 6.08 10.46 -7.15
CA ILE A 3 6.59 9.67 -6.03
C ILE A 3 6.06 8.23 -6.18
N LEU A 4 6.97 7.28 -6.15
CA LEU A 4 6.63 5.86 -6.13
C LEU A 4 6.90 5.29 -4.75
N VAL A 5 6.02 4.41 -4.29
CA VAL A 5 6.26 3.59 -3.10
C VAL A 5 6.22 2.14 -3.54
N ILE A 6 7.30 1.44 -3.31
CA ILE A 6 7.45 0.04 -3.75
C ILE A 6 7.96 -0.77 -2.58
N GLY A 7 7.37 -1.93 -2.38
CA GLY A 7 7.86 -2.85 -1.38
C GLY A 7 6.90 -3.96 -1.07
N THR A 8 7.01 -4.48 0.14
CA THR A 8 6.24 -5.64 0.57
C THR A 8 5.84 -5.52 2.03
N VAL A 9 4.79 -6.26 2.39
CA VAL A 9 4.43 -6.54 3.77
C VAL A 9 4.19 -8.04 3.88
N ARG A 10 4.38 -8.59 5.08
CA ARG A 10 4.15 -10.00 5.33
C ARG A 10 3.10 -10.19 6.40
N LEU A 11 2.31 -11.23 6.23
CA LEU A 11 1.41 -11.70 7.27
C LEU A 11 1.31 -13.24 7.15
N PRO A 12 0.88 -13.92 8.23
CA PRO A 12 0.69 -15.37 8.12
C PRO A 12 -0.23 -15.71 6.95
N PRO A 13 0.12 -16.70 6.11
CA PRO A 13 -0.69 -17.05 4.93
C PRO A 13 -2.15 -17.34 5.29
N GLU A 14 -2.41 -17.94 6.43
CA GLU A 14 -3.76 -18.25 6.90
C GLU A 14 -4.59 -17.00 7.22
N ASN A 15 -3.94 -15.83 7.35
CA ASN A 15 -4.62 -14.58 7.63
C ASN A 15 -4.96 -13.76 6.38
N ILE A 16 -4.52 -14.20 5.19
CA ILE A 16 -4.75 -13.47 3.94
C ILE A 16 -6.25 -13.23 3.72
N ASP A 17 -7.06 -14.27 3.82
CA ASP A 17 -8.50 -14.13 3.58
C ASP A 17 -9.16 -13.24 4.64
N ARG A 18 -8.73 -13.36 5.89
CA ARG A 18 -9.23 -12.53 6.98
C ARG A 18 -8.85 -11.06 6.81
N ALA A 19 -7.68 -10.79 6.23
CA ALA A 19 -7.19 -9.44 5.99
C ALA A 19 -7.82 -8.79 4.75
N ARG A 20 -8.43 -9.57 3.87
CA ARG A 20 -8.90 -9.09 2.57
C ARG A 20 -9.84 -7.90 2.67
N ALA A 21 -10.86 -7.97 3.53
CA ALA A 21 -11.82 -6.88 3.67
C ALA A 21 -11.18 -5.57 4.13
N ALA A 22 -10.26 -5.65 5.09
CA ALA A 22 -9.54 -4.47 5.58
C ALA A 22 -8.63 -3.89 4.49
N MET A 23 -7.94 -4.75 3.73
CA MET A 23 -7.11 -4.31 2.62
C MET A 23 -7.93 -3.65 1.51
N GLU A 24 -9.05 -4.25 1.13
CA GLU A 24 -9.94 -3.70 0.10
C GLU A 24 -10.44 -2.31 0.48
N THR A 25 -10.90 -2.15 1.72
CA THR A 25 -11.39 -0.86 2.21
C THR A 25 -10.29 0.20 2.14
N MET A 26 -9.11 -0.12 2.63
CA MET A 26 -7.97 0.80 2.64
C MET A 26 -7.52 1.17 1.22
N VAL A 27 -7.41 0.18 0.33
CA VAL A 27 -6.98 0.41 -1.05
C VAL A 27 -8.00 1.27 -1.79
N ALA A 28 -9.30 0.99 -1.66
CA ALA A 28 -10.33 1.78 -2.32
C ALA A 28 -10.32 3.24 -1.84
N ALA A 29 -10.20 3.46 -0.54
CA ALA A 29 -10.14 4.80 0.02
C ALA A 29 -8.88 5.54 -0.43
N SER A 30 -7.75 4.84 -0.50
CA SER A 30 -6.49 5.43 -0.97
C SER A 30 -6.56 5.87 -2.44
N ARG A 31 -7.18 5.03 -3.28
CA ARG A 31 -7.37 5.37 -4.70
C ARG A 31 -8.24 6.60 -4.91
N ALA A 32 -9.10 6.91 -3.98
CA ALA A 32 -9.97 8.09 -4.04
C ALA A 32 -9.29 9.37 -3.56
N GLU A 33 -8.09 9.30 -3.01
CA GLU A 33 -7.38 10.48 -2.50
C GLU A 33 -6.90 11.37 -3.64
N ASP A 34 -6.96 12.68 -3.41
CA ASP A 34 -6.38 13.64 -4.34
C ASP A 34 -4.88 13.41 -4.47
N GLY A 35 -4.40 13.34 -5.71
CA GLY A 35 -2.99 13.09 -6.00
C GLY A 35 -2.58 11.62 -6.02
N CYS A 36 -3.49 10.68 -5.74
CA CYS A 36 -3.20 9.26 -5.91
C CYS A 36 -3.29 8.90 -7.39
N ILE A 37 -2.17 8.46 -7.95
CA ILE A 37 -2.10 8.02 -9.36
C ILE A 37 -2.35 6.52 -9.45
N GLU A 38 -1.72 5.76 -8.56
CA GLU A 38 -1.87 4.31 -8.50
C GLU A 38 -1.76 3.86 -7.04
N TYR A 39 -2.52 2.85 -6.69
CA TYR A 39 -2.43 2.23 -5.38
C TYR A 39 -2.87 0.78 -5.50
N ALA A 40 -1.97 -0.15 -5.22
CA ALA A 40 -2.25 -1.57 -5.37
C ALA A 40 -1.55 -2.42 -4.31
N TYR A 41 -2.31 -3.35 -3.77
CA TYR A 41 -1.79 -4.45 -2.96
C TYR A 41 -2.08 -5.74 -3.72
N ALA A 42 -1.08 -6.60 -3.86
CA ALA A 42 -1.24 -7.85 -4.58
C ALA A 42 -0.51 -8.98 -3.86
N HIS A 43 -1.16 -10.12 -3.73
CA HIS A 43 -0.53 -11.29 -3.15
C HIS A 43 0.46 -11.87 -4.15
N ASP A 44 1.68 -12.15 -3.69
CA ASP A 44 2.72 -12.70 -4.55
C ASP A 44 2.31 -14.09 -5.04
N LEU A 45 2.55 -14.38 -6.32
CA LEU A 45 2.15 -15.65 -6.91
C LEU A 45 2.90 -16.85 -6.31
N LEU A 46 4.13 -16.64 -5.87
CA LEU A 46 5.02 -17.72 -5.47
C LEU A 46 5.23 -17.81 -3.98
N GLU A 47 4.97 -16.76 -3.23
CA GLU A 47 5.34 -16.69 -1.82
C GLU A 47 4.10 -16.44 -0.96
N PRO A 48 3.57 -17.48 -0.29
CA PRO A 48 2.39 -17.30 0.56
C PRO A 48 2.64 -16.30 1.68
N GLY A 49 1.68 -15.41 1.91
CA GLY A 49 1.78 -14.38 2.95
C GLY A 49 2.58 -13.15 2.57
N LEU A 50 3.18 -13.12 1.37
CA LEU A 50 3.87 -11.94 0.87
C LEU A 50 2.92 -11.10 0.05
N VAL A 51 2.71 -9.85 0.47
CA VAL A 51 1.86 -8.88 -0.25
C VAL A 51 2.76 -7.79 -0.82
N ARG A 52 2.67 -7.60 -2.12
CA ARG A 52 3.42 -6.55 -2.82
C ARG A 52 2.61 -5.27 -2.85
N VAL A 53 3.31 -4.17 -2.63
CA VAL A 53 2.71 -2.84 -2.55
C VAL A 53 3.31 -1.98 -3.64
N ASN A 54 2.45 -1.39 -4.47
CA ASN A 54 2.85 -0.41 -5.48
C ASN A 54 1.96 0.82 -5.36
N GLU A 55 2.59 1.98 -5.20
CA GLU A 55 1.88 3.25 -5.11
C GLU A 55 2.56 4.27 -6.01
N ALA A 56 1.76 5.14 -6.60
CA ALA A 56 2.27 6.30 -7.32
C ALA A 56 1.47 7.53 -6.90
N TRP A 57 2.17 8.61 -6.57
CA TRP A 57 1.58 9.84 -6.04
C TRP A 57 2.06 11.03 -6.88
N ARG A 58 1.20 12.02 -7.04
CA ARG A 58 1.52 13.22 -7.81
C ARG A 58 2.78 13.92 -7.29
N ASP A 59 2.93 13.99 -5.97
CA ASP A 59 4.05 14.65 -5.29
C ASP A 59 4.17 14.19 -3.84
N ARG A 60 5.18 14.68 -3.14
CA ARG A 60 5.39 14.33 -1.72
C ARG A 60 4.26 14.82 -0.82
N ALA A 61 3.67 15.95 -1.13
CA ALA A 61 2.59 16.49 -0.33
C ALA A 61 1.37 15.55 -0.34
N ALA A 62 1.05 14.97 -1.50
CA ALA A 62 -0.04 14.01 -1.62
C ALA A 62 0.24 12.75 -0.78
N LEU A 63 1.46 12.22 -0.80
CA LEU A 63 1.82 11.08 0.02
C LEU A 63 1.78 11.42 1.51
N THR A 64 2.27 12.60 1.90
CA THR A 64 2.22 13.03 3.29
C THR A 64 0.77 13.12 3.78
N ALA A 65 -0.12 13.67 2.96
CA ALA A 65 -1.55 13.75 3.28
C ALA A 65 -2.15 12.34 3.45
N HIS A 66 -1.73 11.39 2.61
CA HIS A 66 -2.17 9.98 2.69
C HIS A 66 -1.88 9.39 4.08
N PHE A 67 -0.70 9.66 4.64
CA PHE A 67 -0.34 9.14 5.95
C PHE A 67 -1.22 9.69 7.08
N GLN A 68 -1.90 10.81 6.87
CA GLN A 68 -2.73 11.44 7.88
C GLN A 68 -4.20 11.05 7.78
N THR A 69 -4.58 10.22 6.83
CA THR A 69 -5.98 9.86 6.58
C THR A 69 -6.55 8.92 7.65
N PRO A 70 -7.87 8.99 7.91
CA PRO A 70 -8.51 8.04 8.83
C PRO A 70 -8.38 6.58 8.37
N HIS A 71 -8.44 6.33 7.07
CA HIS A 71 -8.32 4.94 6.58
C HIS A 71 -6.91 4.38 6.77
N MET A 72 -5.87 5.20 6.74
CA MET A 72 -4.52 4.72 7.08
C MET A 72 -4.37 4.47 8.58
N ALA A 73 -4.97 5.29 9.42
CA ALA A 73 -4.98 5.04 10.86
C ALA A 73 -5.70 3.72 11.18
N ALA A 74 -6.86 3.48 10.55
CA ALA A 74 -7.61 2.23 10.73
C ALA A 74 -6.79 1.02 10.25
N TRP A 75 -6.13 1.16 9.09
CA TRP A 75 -5.29 0.09 8.54
C TRP A 75 -4.14 -0.28 9.48
N ARG A 76 -3.41 0.72 9.97
CA ARG A 76 -2.34 0.48 10.95
C ARG A 76 -2.86 -0.16 12.24
N GLY A 77 -4.08 0.20 12.63
CA GLY A 77 -4.70 -0.31 13.86
C GLY A 77 -4.99 -1.81 13.83
N VAL A 78 -5.15 -2.42 12.65
CA VAL A 78 -5.42 -3.85 12.54
C VAL A 78 -4.16 -4.69 12.33
N PHE A 79 -3.00 -4.09 12.20
CA PHE A 79 -1.75 -4.83 11.98
C PHE A 79 -1.50 -5.91 13.04
N PRO A 80 -1.59 -5.62 14.35
CA PRO A 80 -1.31 -6.65 15.33
C PRO A 80 -2.26 -7.85 15.23
N SER A 81 -3.55 -7.58 15.02
CA SER A 81 -4.55 -8.66 14.98
C SER A 81 -4.42 -9.52 13.73
N LEU A 82 -3.88 -8.97 12.63
CA LEU A 82 -3.66 -9.68 11.38
C LEU A 82 -2.28 -10.30 11.28
N GLY A 83 -1.40 -10.02 12.24
CA GLY A 83 -0.02 -10.52 12.22
C GLY A 83 0.83 -9.89 11.12
N ILE A 84 0.53 -8.65 10.75
CA ILE A 84 1.30 -7.96 9.71
C ILE A 84 2.65 -7.54 10.28
N THR A 85 3.71 -7.98 9.62
CA THR A 85 5.10 -7.73 10.01
C THR A 85 5.93 -7.42 8.77
N ASP A 86 7.20 -7.16 8.96
CA ASP A 86 8.17 -7.00 7.87
C ASP A 86 7.67 -6.05 6.79
N ARG A 87 7.22 -4.86 7.21
CA ARG A 87 6.87 -3.79 6.29
C ARG A 87 8.15 -3.21 5.72
N ASN A 88 8.38 -3.49 4.44
CA ASN A 88 9.62 -3.16 3.76
C ASN A 88 9.28 -2.30 2.53
N LEU A 89 8.94 -1.05 2.77
CA LEU A 89 8.51 -0.10 1.75
C LEU A 89 9.55 1.01 1.60
N ALA A 90 9.79 1.41 0.35
CA ALA A 90 10.72 2.50 0.05
C ALA A 90 10.06 3.51 -0.88
N LEU A 91 10.40 4.78 -0.68
CA LEU A 91 9.96 5.89 -1.52
C LEU A 91 11.04 6.19 -2.57
N TYR A 92 10.61 6.38 -3.81
CA TYR A 92 11.47 6.77 -4.92
C TYR A 92 10.90 8.00 -5.60
N GLU A 93 11.78 8.93 -5.98
CA GLU A 93 11.40 10.02 -6.85
C GLU A 93 11.61 9.58 -8.29
N ALA A 94 10.56 9.72 -9.11
CA ALA A 94 10.59 9.29 -10.50
C ALA A 94 10.35 10.47 -11.44
N GLY A 95 11.01 10.44 -12.59
CA GLY A 95 10.75 11.38 -13.67
C GLY A 95 9.49 11.03 -14.44
N GLN A 96 9.36 11.59 -15.64
CA GLN A 96 8.23 11.29 -16.50
C GLN A 96 8.28 9.83 -16.97
N PRO A 97 7.12 9.15 -17.03
CA PRO A 97 7.09 7.79 -17.54
C PRO A 97 7.39 7.77 -19.04
N GLU A 98 8.11 6.74 -19.44
CA GLU A 98 8.35 6.45 -20.85
C GLU A 98 7.59 5.20 -21.22
N PRO A 99 6.48 5.31 -21.98
CA PRO A 99 5.71 4.12 -22.39
C PRO A 99 6.57 3.17 -23.24
N ILE A 100 6.36 1.91 -23.00
CA ILE A 100 7.08 0.87 -23.73
C ILE A 100 6.13 -0.12 -24.40
#